data_d937590b52abbbd8f131e992810ee454
#
_entry.id   d937590b52abbbd8f131e992810ee454
#
_cell.length_a   1.000
_cell.length_b   1.000
_cell.length_c   1.000
_cell.angle_alpha   90.00
_cell.angle_beta   90.00
_cell.angle_gamma   90.00
#
_symmetry.space_group_name_H-M   'P 1'
#
loop_
_entity.id
_entity.type
_entity.pdbx_description
1 polymer ?
#
loop_
_entity_poly.entity_id
_entity_poly.type
_entity_poly.pdbx_seq_one_letter_code
_entity_poly.pdbx_strand_id
1 'polypeptide(L)'
;YGSHMSSLLLEGLNELGIKYIHKTAHDTYKNGILKEQIHKILVNNKKIGNKIEELTGQTKFQDVIPYYPVCANCDKLYTTKSFEYIEDEKKIRYRCSDSQIGSDKHTLKGCGHEGEADITNGLGKLAWKVEFAARWQAFDIRFEAYGKDIMNSVEVNDKVSEKILNFRRP
;
A
#
# COMPACT_ATOMS: atom_id res chain seq x y z
N TYR A 1 17.28 -8.79 0.12
CA TYR A 1 17.30 -7.98 1.35
C TYR A 1 16.15 -8.36 2.31
N GLY A 2 14.87 -8.30 1.86
CA GLY A 2 13.71 -8.56 2.73
C GLY A 2 13.72 -9.95 3.40
N SER A 3 14.03 -10.99 2.65
CA SER A 3 14.11 -12.36 3.17
C SER A 3 15.21 -12.52 4.24
N HIS A 4 16.36 -11.88 4.03
CA HIS A 4 17.46 -11.90 5.02
C HIS A 4 17.06 -11.20 6.32
N MET A 5 16.43 -10.02 6.24
CA MET A 5 15.96 -9.30 7.43
C MET A 5 14.86 -10.07 8.16
N SER A 6 13.96 -10.72 7.41
CA SER A 6 12.95 -11.59 8.01
C SER A 6 13.55 -12.79 8.73
N SER A 7 14.58 -13.46 8.16
CA SER A 7 15.19 -14.62 8.82
C SER A 7 15.81 -14.25 10.18
N LEU A 8 16.51 -13.12 10.26
CA LEU A 8 17.07 -12.64 11.54
C LEU A 8 16.00 -12.41 12.62
N LEU A 9 14.88 -11.79 12.23
CA LEU A 9 13.76 -11.62 13.16
C LEU A 9 13.17 -12.96 13.61
N LEU A 10 12.96 -13.89 12.67
CA LEU A 10 12.36 -15.19 12.96
C LEU A 10 13.28 -16.05 13.83
N GLU A 11 14.59 -16.00 13.62
CA GLU A 11 15.58 -16.65 14.48
C GLU A 11 15.46 -16.14 15.93
N GLY A 12 15.44 -14.82 16.14
CA GLY A 12 15.26 -14.25 17.48
C GLY A 12 13.94 -14.65 18.14
N LEU A 13 12.82 -14.67 17.38
CA LEU A 13 11.53 -15.13 17.90
C LEU A 13 11.56 -16.61 18.30
N ASN A 14 12.24 -17.47 17.53
CA ASN A 14 12.40 -18.89 17.83
C ASN A 14 13.25 -19.09 19.07
N GLU A 15 14.36 -18.37 19.23
CA GLU A 15 15.20 -18.43 20.43
C GLU A 15 14.42 -18.07 21.71
N LEU A 16 13.49 -17.10 21.59
CA LEU A 16 12.61 -16.69 22.68
C LEU A 16 11.40 -17.62 22.89
N GLY A 17 11.23 -18.67 22.08
CA GLY A 17 10.10 -19.59 22.14
C GLY A 17 8.75 -18.94 21.77
N ILE A 18 8.76 -17.82 21.05
CA ILE A 18 7.54 -17.09 20.66
C ILE A 18 6.91 -17.78 19.44
N LYS A 19 5.64 -18.16 19.57
CA LYS A 19 4.86 -18.71 18.44
C LYS A 19 4.34 -17.57 17.56
N TYR A 20 4.50 -17.70 16.25
CA TYR A 20 4.07 -16.69 15.29
C TYR A 20 3.54 -17.30 13.99
N ILE A 21 2.82 -16.51 13.21
CA ILE A 21 2.47 -16.80 11.82
C ILE A 21 3.19 -15.76 10.96
N HIS A 22 4.16 -16.20 10.17
CA HIS A 22 4.90 -15.32 9.25
C HIS A 22 4.18 -15.20 7.90
N LYS A 23 3.93 -13.97 7.47
CA LYS A 23 3.41 -13.65 6.14
C LYS A 23 4.20 -12.48 5.55
N THR A 24 4.80 -12.71 4.38
CA THR A 24 5.51 -11.63 3.69
C THR A 24 4.51 -10.71 2.95
N ALA A 25 4.87 -9.44 2.77
CA ALA A 25 4.09 -8.54 1.93
C ALA A 25 4.02 -9.06 0.49
N HIS A 26 5.14 -9.58 -0.04
CA HIS A 26 5.20 -10.16 -1.38
C HIS A 26 4.15 -11.27 -1.58
N ASP A 27 4.12 -12.26 -0.69
CA ASP A 27 3.18 -13.38 -0.78
C ASP A 27 1.73 -12.92 -0.56
N THR A 28 1.53 -11.93 0.31
CA THR A 28 0.22 -11.34 0.57
C THR A 28 -0.39 -10.72 -0.69
N TYR A 29 0.39 -9.96 -1.45
CA TYR A 29 -0.05 -9.38 -2.71
C TYR A 29 -0.15 -10.44 -3.82
N LYS A 30 0.88 -11.26 -4.01
CA LYS A 30 0.96 -12.29 -5.04
C LYS A 30 -0.19 -13.29 -4.97
N ASN A 31 -0.59 -13.68 -3.76
CA ASN A 31 -1.70 -14.61 -3.55
C ASN A 31 -3.08 -13.92 -3.53
N GLY A 32 -3.14 -12.62 -3.84
CA GLY A 32 -4.38 -11.86 -3.94
C GLY A 32 -5.16 -11.73 -2.63
N ILE A 33 -4.49 -11.85 -1.47
CA ILE A 33 -5.15 -11.79 -0.15
C ILE A 33 -5.82 -10.43 0.06
N LEU A 34 -5.25 -9.36 -0.50
CA LEU A 34 -5.77 -7.98 -0.36
C LEU A 34 -6.67 -7.53 -1.52
N LYS A 35 -7.01 -8.38 -2.48
CA LYS A 35 -7.72 -7.98 -3.72
C LYS A 35 -9.03 -7.22 -3.47
N GLU A 36 -9.82 -7.66 -2.48
CA GLU A 36 -11.09 -7.01 -2.15
C GLU A 36 -10.89 -5.67 -1.46
N GLN A 37 -9.92 -5.58 -0.56
CA GLN A 37 -9.57 -4.34 0.14
C GLN A 37 -9.00 -3.32 -0.85
N ILE A 38 -8.12 -3.75 -1.76
CA ILE A 38 -7.58 -2.92 -2.84
C ILE A 38 -8.74 -2.37 -3.67
N HIS A 39 -9.64 -3.21 -4.15
CA HIS A 39 -10.81 -2.78 -4.92
C HIS A 39 -11.63 -1.72 -4.18
N LYS A 40 -12.03 -1.97 -2.92
CA LYS A 40 -12.81 -1.02 -2.10
C LYS A 40 -12.09 0.31 -1.90
N ILE A 41 -10.77 0.29 -1.68
CA ILE A 41 -9.94 1.48 -1.55
C ILE A 41 -9.91 2.27 -2.86
N LEU A 42 -9.73 1.60 -4.00
CA LEU A 42 -9.65 2.26 -5.30
C LEU A 42 -10.97 2.88 -5.74
N VAL A 43 -12.09 2.22 -5.52
CA VAL A 43 -13.43 2.80 -5.75
C VAL A 43 -13.66 4.06 -4.92
N ASN A 44 -13.11 4.12 -3.72
CA ASN A 44 -13.25 5.26 -2.81
C ASN A 44 -12.05 6.23 -2.83
N ASN A 45 -11.18 6.17 -3.86
CA ASN A 45 -9.93 6.93 -3.89
C ASN A 45 -10.08 8.43 -3.65
N LYS A 46 -11.10 9.08 -4.22
CA LYS A 46 -11.38 10.52 -4.02
C LYS A 46 -11.72 10.85 -2.57
N LYS A 47 -12.57 10.05 -1.92
CA LYS A 47 -12.89 10.23 -0.49
C LYS A 47 -11.65 10.06 0.38
N ILE A 48 -10.80 9.10 0.03
CA ILE A 48 -9.54 8.82 0.72
C ILE A 48 -8.55 9.98 0.52
N GLY A 49 -8.40 10.48 -0.70
CA GLY A 49 -7.54 11.63 -1.02
C GLY A 49 -7.91 12.86 -0.19
N ASN A 50 -9.20 13.20 -0.14
CA ASN A 50 -9.71 14.30 0.70
C ASN A 50 -9.41 14.09 2.19
N LYS A 51 -9.56 12.86 2.68
CA LYS A 51 -9.28 12.56 4.10
C LYS A 51 -7.78 12.61 4.42
N ILE A 52 -6.92 12.19 3.49
CA ILE A 52 -5.46 12.32 3.65
C ILE A 52 -5.08 13.80 3.74
N GLU A 53 -5.60 14.63 2.85
CA GLU A 53 -5.33 16.08 2.88
C GLU A 53 -5.81 16.72 4.18
N GLU A 54 -7.05 16.44 4.60
CA GLU A 54 -7.61 16.94 5.87
C GLU A 54 -6.75 16.61 7.09
N LEU A 55 -6.26 15.37 7.19
CA LEU A 55 -5.52 14.89 8.36
C LEU A 55 -4.03 15.19 8.32
N THR A 56 -3.44 15.33 7.15
CA THR A 56 -1.96 15.40 7.00
C THR A 56 -1.46 16.59 6.20
N GLY A 57 -2.35 17.36 5.58
CA GLY A 57 -2.00 18.44 4.64
C GLY A 57 -1.38 17.97 3.32
N GLN A 58 -1.35 16.68 3.06
CA GLN A 58 -0.75 16.12 1.83
C GLN A 58 -1.77 16.13 0.68
N THR A 59 -1.55 16.98 -0.33
CA THR A 59 -2.42 17.12 -1.50
C THR A 59 -2.15 16.08 -2.60
N LYS A 60 -1.03 15.37 -2.55
CA LYS A 60 -0.61 14.40 -3.58
C LYS A 60 -1.73 13.44 -4.01
N PHE A 61 -2.53 12.99 -3.07
CA PHE A 61 -3.57 11.97 -3.30
C PHE A 61 -4.91 12.57 -3.78
N GLN A 62 -4.95 13.86 -4.12
CA GLN A 62 -6.04 14.44 -4.90
C GLN A 62 -5.94 14.02 -6.38
N ASP A 63 -4.71 13.94 -6.91
CA ASP A 63 -4.44 13.63 -8.33
C ASP A 63 -3.87 12.23 -8.55
N VAL A 64 -3.39 11.57 -7.49
CA VAL A 64 -2.74 10.25 -7.57
C VAL A 64 -3.49 9.25 -6.70
N ILE A 65 -3.94 8.17 -7.32
CA ILE A 65 -4.58 7.06 -6.61
C ILE A 65 -3.55 6.34 -5.73
N PRO A 66 -3.89 5.96 -4.48
CA PRO A 66 -2.93 5.40 -3.52
C PRO A 66 -2.56 3.93 -3.80
N TYR A 67 -2.22 3.63 -5.05
CA TYR A 67 -1.76 2.32 -5.51
C TYR A 67 -0.62 2.49 -6.51
N TYR A 68 0.44 1.74 -6.35
CA TYR A 68 1.62 1.74 -7.21
C TYR A 68 1.71 0.39 -7.94
N PRO A 69 1.30 0.29 -9.22
CA PRO A 69 1.57 -0.91 -10.01
C PRO A 69 3.06 -1.01 -10.35
N VAL A 70 3.55 -2.21 -10.57
CA VAL A 70 4.88 -2.41 -11.17
C VAL A 70 4.81 -1.95 -12.63
N CYS A 71 5.76 -1.11 -13.05
CA CYS A 71 5.81 -0.63 -14.43
C CYS A 71 6.12 -1.78 -15.39
N ALA A 72 5.26 -2.01 -16.38
CA ALA A 72 5.43 -3.09 -17.35
C ALA A 72 6.67 -2.95 -18.25
N ASN A 73 7.27 -1.74 -18.32
CA ASN A 73 8.44 -1.48 -19.16
C ASN A 73 9.79 -1.50 -18.42
N CYS A 74 9.81 -1.13 -17.13
CA CYS A 74 11.09 -1.01 -16.40
C CYS A 74 11.08 -1.66 -15.02
N ASP A 75 10.03 -2.39 -14.65
CA ASP A 75 9.85 -3.14 -13.41
C ASP A 75 9.98 -2.32 -12.11
N LYS A 76 9.95 -1.00 -12.21
CA LYS A 76 9.99 -0.11 -11.04
C LYS A 76 8.60 0.11 -10.46
N LEU A 77 8.54 0.16 -9.13
CA LEU A 77 7.29 0.33 -8.38
C LEU A 77 7.00 1.81 -8.03
N TYR A 78 7.97 2.51 -7.42
CA TYR A 78 7.73 3.84 -6.86
C TYR A 78 7.84 5.00 -7.87
N THR A 79 8.07 4.69 -9.15
CA THR A 79 8.02 5.65 -10.25
C THR A 79 6.65 5.69 -10.94
N THR A 80 5.77 4.76 -10.61
CA THR A 80 4.41 4.73 -11.17
C THR A 80 3.48 5.65 -10.40
N LYS A 81 2.69 6.43 -11.13
CA LYS A 81 1.63 7.30 -10.60
C LYS A 81 0.31 6.88 -11.22
N SER A 82 -0.55 6.31 -10.42
CA SER A 82 -1.88 5.87 -10.83
C SER A 82 -2.84 7.05 -10.86
N PHE A 83 -3.65 7.19 -11.92
CA PHE A 83 -4.54 8.33 -12.10
C PHE A 83 -5.99 7.95 -12.44
N GLU A 84 -6.26 6.71 -12.87
CA GLU A 84 -7.60 6.24 -13.18
C GLU A 84 -7.76 4.77 -12.76
N TYR A 85 -8.89 4.45 -12.14
CA TYR A 85 -9.28 3.08 -11.83
C TYR A 85 -10.48 2.68 -12.68
N ILE A 86 -10.34 1.63 -13.50
CA ILE A 86 -11.37 1.05 -14.34
C ILE A 86 -12.01 -0.08 -13.54
N GLU A 87 -13.13 0.23 -12.90
CA GLU A 87 -13.75 -0.65 -11.89
C GLU A 87 -14.18 -2.00 -12.48
N ASP A 88 -14.85 -1.98 -13.63
CA ASP A 88 -15.40 -3.19 -14.28
C ASP A 88 -14.31 -4.16 -14.70
N GLU A 89 -13.15 -3.64 -15.11
CA GLU A 89 -12.00 -4.44 -15.57
C GLU A 89 -11.03 -4.79 -14.45
N LYS A 90 -11.17 -4.20 -13.26
CA LYS A 90 -10.20 -4.31 -12.16
C LYS A 90 -8.80 -3.86 -12.58
N LYS A 91 -8.71 -2.86 -13.45
CA LYS A 91 -7.46 -2.31 -13.95
C LYS A 91 -7.22 -0.88 -13.46
N ILE A 92 -5.97 -0.52 -13.36
CA ILE A 92 -5.53 0.82 -13.01
C ILE A 92 -4.62 1.38 -14.10
N ARG A 93 -4.91 2.61 -14.56
CA ARG A 93 -4.04 3.36 -15.47
C ARG A 93 -2.97 4.10 -14.69
N TYR A 94 -1.78 4.08 -15.22
CA TYR A 94 -0.63 4.72 -14.60
C TYR A 94 0.34 5.32 -15.61
N ARG A 95 1.14 6.27 -15.13
CA ARG A 95 2.31 6.81 -15.82
C ARG A 95 3.55 6.56 -14.98
N CYS A 96 4.62 6.04 -15.61
CA CYS A 96 5.93 5.90 -15.00
C CYS A 96 6.74 7.19 -15.20
N SER A 97 6.90 7.96 -14.14
CA SER A 97 7.59 9.26 -14.18
C SER A 97 8.59 9.37 -13.03
N ASP A 98 9.50 10.34 -13.11
CA ASP A 98 10.45 10.62 -12.03
C ASP A 98 9.71 10.79 -10.68
N SER A 99 10.27 10.23 -9.64
CA SER A 99 9.73 10.28 -8.28
C SER A 99 10.84 10.57 -7.28
N GLN A 100 10.55 11.40 -6.30
CA GLN A 100 11.46 11.64 -5.17
C GLN A 100 11.11 10.72 -4.02
N ILE A 101 12.11 10.09 -3.41
CA ILE A 101 11.96 9.23 -2.24
C ILE A 101 12.97 9.61 -1.16
N GLY A 102 12.57 9.37 0.09
CA GLY A 102 13.40 9.63 1.26
C GLY A 102 13.51 11.10 1.64
N SER A 103 14.08 11.35 2.82
CA SER A 103 14.36 12.70 3.34
C SER A 103 15.34 13.49 2.45
N ASP A 104 16.29 12.79 1.86
CA ASP A 104 17.36 13.37 1.03
C ASP A 104 16.93 13.60 -0.42
N LYS A 105 15.64 13.42 -0.72
CA LYS A 105 15.04 13.65 -2.04
C LYS A 105 15.75 12.94 -3.18
N HIS A 106 16.17 11.69 -2.97
CA HIS A 106 16.72 10.90 -4.06
C HIS A 106 15.70 10.74 -5.20
N THR A 107 16.12 11.08 -6.41
CA THR A 107 15.28 10.97 -7.60
C THR A 107 15.38 9.58 -8.19
N LEU A 108 14.28 8.85 -8.20
CA LEU A 108 14.13 7.64 -9.01
C LEU A 108 13.68 8.04 -10.40
N LYS A 109 14.44 7.65 -11.42
CA LYS A 109 14.11 7.92 -12.81
C LYS A 109 13.01 6.98 -13.31
N GLY A 110 11.91 7.56 -13.77
CA GLY A 110 10.88 6.87 -14.54
C GLY A 110 11.30 6.63 -15.98
N CYS A 111 10.58 5.77 -16.69
CA CYS A 111 10.85 5.46 -18.11
C CYS A 111 9.90 6.15 -19.10
N GLY A 112 8.95 6.95 -18.62
CA GLY A 112 7.94 7.62 -19.44
C GLY A 112 6.77 6.73 -19.90
N HIS A 113 6.79 5.43 -19.60
CA HIS A 113 5.74 4.51 -20.03
C HIS A 113 4.38 4.86 -19.40
N GLU A 114 3.33 4.82 -20.21
CA GLU A 114 1.94 4.82 -19.78
C GLU A 114 1.33 3.45 -20.07
N GLY A 115 0.56 2.94 -19.14
CA GLY A 115 -0.03 1.62 -19.28
C GLY A 115 -1.16 1.33 -18.30
N GLU A 116 -1.69 0.14 -18.44
CA GLU A 116 -2.70 -0.42 -17.54
C GLU A 116 -2.11 -1.61 -16.77
N ALA A 117 -2.55 -1.79 -15.53
CA ALA A 117 -2.16 -2.92 -14.70
C ALA A 117 -3.41 -3.52 -14.05
N ASP A 118 -3.49 -4.85 -14.04
CA ASP A 118 -4.49 -5.59 -13.29
C ASP A 118 -4.14 -5.54 -11.79
N ILE A 119 -5.07 -5.11 -10.95
CA ILE A 119 -4.86 -5.02 -9.51
C ILE A 119 -4.94 -6.37 -8.79
N THR A 120 -5.34 -7.43 -9.49
CA THR A 120 -5.55 -8.76 -8.90
C THR A 120 -4.36 -9.69 -9.06
N ASN A 121 -3.40 -9.34 -9.91
CA ASN A 121 -2.24 -10.18 -10.27
C ASN A 121 -1.07 -10.10 -9.26
N GLY A 122 -1.19 -9.26 -8.23
CA GLY A 122 -0.16 -9.06 -7.21
C GLY A 122 1.04 -8.20 -7.65
N LEU A 123 1.01 -7.65 -8.87
CA LEU A 123 2.07 -6.78 -9.42
C LEU A 123 1.81 -5.31 -9.09
N GLY A 124 1.77 -5.00 -7.81
CA GLY A 124 1.57 -3.65 -7.32
C GLY A 124 1.48 -3.59 -5.80
N LYS A 125 1.32 -2.37 -5.28
CA LYS A 125 1.31 -2.12 -3.84
C LYS A 125 0.45 -0.90 -3.49
N LEU A 126 -0.32 -0.99 -2.42
CA LEU A 126 -0.99 0.15 -1.81
C LEU A 126 0.03 1.13 -1.20
N ALA A 127 -0.30 2.41 -1.19
CA ALA A 127 0.43 3.39 -0.39
C ALA A 127 0.25 3.11 1.11
N TRP A 128 1.26 3.40 1.93
CA TRP A 128 1.21 3.20 3.38
C TRP A 128 0.02 3.92 4.05
N LYS A 129 -0.43 5.01 3.47
CA LYS A 129 -1.61 5.76 3.94
C LYS A 129 -2.91 4.94 3.94
N VAL A 130 -2.94 3.79 3.27
CA VAL A 130 -4.14 2.94 3.15
C VAL A 130 -3.83 1.44 3.32
N GLU A 131 -2.56 1.04 3.30
CA GLU A 131 -2.15 -0.37 3.31
C GLU A 131 -2.41 -1.05 4.65
N PHE A 132 -2.22 -0.35 5.77
CA PHE A 132 -2.46 -0.92 7.09
C PHE A 132 -3.92 -1.30 7.26
N ALA A 133 -4.85 -0.43 6.89
CA ALA A 133 -6.29 -0.72 6.94
C ALA A 133 -6.67 -1.98 6.14
N ALA A 134 -6.09 -2.14 4.94
CA ALA A 134 -6.30 -3.33 4.12
C ALA A 134 -5.80 -4.60 4.84
N ARG A 135 -4.62 -4.55 5.43
CA ARG A 135 -4.04 -5.67 6.19
C ARG A 135 -4.82 -5.97 7.46
N TRP A 136 -5.24 -4.95 8.19
CA TRP A 136 -6.04 -5.12 9.40
C TRP A 136 -7.32 -5.91 9.11
N GLN A 137 -8.06 -5.55 8.07
CA GLN A 137 -9.26 -6.28 7.69
C GLN A 137 -8.94 -7.68 7.16
N ALA A 138 -7.97 -7.81 6.26
CA ALA A 138 -7.67 -9.09 5.60
C ALA A 138 -7.16 -10.17 6.58
N PHE A 139 -6.48 -9.76 7.65
CA PHE A 139 -5.91 -10.67 8.65
C PHE A 139 -6.60 -10.63 10.01
N ASP A 140 -7.71 -9.89 10.12
CA ASP A 140 -8.43 -9.67 11.39
C ASP A 140 -7.51 -9.18 12.52
N ILE A 141 -6.65 -8.21 12.22
CA ILE A 141 -5.70 -7.65 13.18
C ILE A 141 -6.46 -6.90 14.27
N ARG A 142 -6.20 -7.22 15.53
CA ARG A 142 -6.86 -6.63 16.71
C ARG A 142 -5.94 -5.75 17.54
N PHE A 143 -4.65 -5.82 17.28
CA PHE A 143 -3.63 -4.99 17.89
C PHE A 143 -2.45 -4.85 16.93
N GLU A 144 -1.95 -3.64 16.75
CA GLU A 144 -0.71 -3.35 16.02
C GLU A 144 0.09 -2.28 16.77
N ALA A 145 1.31 -2.63 17.20
CA ALA A 145 2.24 -1.68 17.76
C ALA A 145 2.99 -0.93 16.65
N TYR A 146 3.14 0.39 16.79
CA TYR A 146 3.86 1.21 15.82
C TYR A 146 4.62 2.35 16.49
N GLY A 147 5.65 2.85 15.80
CA GLY A 147 6.43 4.00 16.25
C GLY A 147 5.73 5.33 15.96
N LYS A 148 6.10 6.38 16.69
CA LYS A 148 5.56 7.74 16.51
C LYS A 148 5.81 8.30 15.10
N ASP A 149 6.85 7.84 14.42
CA ASP A 149 7.24 8.24 13.06
C ASP A 149 6.19 7.94 12.00
N ILE A 150 5.35 6.92 12.20
CA ILE A 150 4.27 6.56 11.26
C ILE A 150 2.87 6.95 11.74
N MET A 151 2.74 7.64 12.88
CA MET A 151 1.44 7.97 13.49
C MET A 151 0.48 8.65 12.51
N ASN A 152 0.95 9.65 11.74
CA ASN A 152 0.12 10.33 10.73
C ASN A 152 -0.40 9.39 9.63
N SER A 153 0.29 8.27 9.37
CA SER A 153 -0.19 7.26 8.43
C SER A 153 -1.22 6.36 9.07
N VAL A 154 -1.05 6.04 10.35
CA VAL A 154 -2.00 5.22 11.13
C VAL A 154 -3.33 5.95 11.27
N GLU A 155 -3.35 7.24 11.60
CA GLU A 155 -4.58 8.05 11.69
C GLU A 155 -5.42 8.01 10.40
N VAL A 156 -4.78 8.07 9.24
CA VAL A 156 -5.47 7.91 7.96
C VAL A 156 -6.01 6.50 7.81
N ASN A 157 -5.20 5.48 8.12
CA ASN A 157 -5.60 4.08 8.04
C ASN A 157 -6.78 3.75 8.98
N ASP A 158 -6.84 4.35 10.17
CA ASP A 158 -7.99 4.26 11.08
C ASP A 158 -9.29 4.67 10.38
N LYS A 159 -9.27 5.81 9.68
CA LYS A 159 -10.44 6.32 8.96
C LYS A 159 -10.79 5.47 7.75
N VAL A 160 -9.79 4.97 7.00
CA VAL A 160 -10.02 4.05 5.88
C VAL A 160 -10.62 2.73 6.39
N SER A 161 -10.09 2.19 7.49
CA SER A 161 -10.62 0.96 8.12
C SER A 161 -12.08 1.12 8.51
N GLU A 162 -12.41 2.17 9.29
CA GLU A 162 -13.78 2.40 9.79
C GLU A 162 -14.78 2.78 8.69
N LYS A 163 -14.41 3.71 7.78
CA LYS A 163 -15.36 4.37 6.88
C LYS A 163 -15.43 3.74 5.48
N ILE A 164 -14.40 3.04 5.05
CA ILE A 164 -14.30 2.45 3.71
C ILE A 164 -14.39 0.93 3.79
N LEU A 165 -13.63 0.32 4.70
CA LEU A 165 -13.59 -1.14 4.82
C LEU A 165 -14.63 -1.69 5.79
N ASN A 166 -15.31 -0.83 6.57
CA ASN A 166 -16.25 -1.23 7.61
C ASN A 166 -15.64 -2.25 8.58
N PHE A 167 -14.42 -1.96 9.01
CA PHE A 167 -13.67 -2.80 9.92
C PHE A 167 -13.19 -1.98 11.13
N ARG A 168 -13.26 -2.59 12.31
CA ARG A 168 -12.76 -1.97 13.54
C ARG A 168 -11.24 -1.84 13.45
N ARG A 169 -10.73 -0.65 13.75
CA ARG A 169 -9.27 -0.43 13.93
C ARG A 169 -8.72 -1.28 15.08
N PRO A 170 -7.45 -1.68 15.01
CA PRO A 170 -6.76 -2.36 16.11
C PRO A 170 -6.70 -1.54 17.40
#